data_deb073e5ef4e34f0858da2e68b2cec3e
#
_entry.id   deb073e5ef4e34f0858da2e68b2cec3e
#
_cell.length_a   1.000
_cell.length_b   1.000
_cell.length_c   1.000
_cell.angle_alpha   90.00
_cell.angle_beta   90.00
_cell.angle_gamma   90.00
#
_symmetry.space_group_name_H-M   'P 1'
#
loop_
_entity.id
_entity.type
_entity.pdbx_description
1 polymer ?
#
loop_
_entity_poly.entity_id
_entity_poly.type
_entity_poly.pdbx_seq_one_letter_code
_entity_poly.pdbx_strand_id
1 'polypeptide(L)'
;TNANTEEQVRDGVSSFNADGFTLGSHSDSNSNNETAVAWQWAAGGATPSKTYRVVVVSDSGNKYRFRNSANTATFAQSAVTLELQSGGTYTFDQSDSTVASHPMKFSTTSDGTHGGGSSYNTGVTYKLDGSTVTESAYVSGFASATTRQIILNVQNTTTLYYYCHYHSGMGGQADQNATFGQTNFDGTILSRSSENTTSGFSIVRHTGTGSAGNIGHGLGAIPQFVISKNR
;
A
#
# COMPACT_ATOMS: atom_id res chain seq x y z
N THR A 1 15.27 -17.56 -19.24
CA THR A 1 14.01 -17.56 -18.48
C THR A 1 13.78 -18.98 -18.01
N ASN A 2 14.10 -19.27 -16.75
CA ASN A 2 13.80 -20.57 -16.16
C ASN A 2 12.32 -20.56 -15.74
N ALA A 3 11.50 -21.32 -16.48
CA ALA A 3 10.08 -21.50 -16.22
C ALA A 3 9.80 -22.63 -15.21
N ASN A 4 10.83 -23.12 -14.50
CA ASN A 4 10.63 -24.14 -13.50
C ASN A 4 9.82 -23.56 -12.32
N THR A 5 8.83 -24.33 -11.90
CA THR A 5 8.14 -24.16 -10.61
C THR A 5 9.15 -23.89 -9.51
N GLU A 6 8.80 -23.04 -8.56
CA GLU A 6 9.64 -22.81 -7.37
C GLU A 6 9.92 -24.16 -6.72
N GLU A 7 11.13 -24.66 -6.89
CA GLU A 7 11.58 -25.80 -6.14
C GLU A 7 11.83 -25.33 -4.71
N GLN A 8 11.10 -25.89 -3.76
CA GLN A 8 11.39 -25.70 -2.35
C GLN A 8 12.63 -26.52 -2.02
N VAL A 9 13.79 -25.89 -2.18
CA VAL A 9 15.07 -26.48 -1.78
C VAL A 9 15.15 -26.45 -0.27
N ARG A 10 14.67 -27.52 0.38
CA ARG A 10 14.61 -27.63 1.84
C ARG A 10 15.95 -27.49 2.52
N ASP A 11 17.04 -27.84 1.84
CA ASP A 11 18.41 -27.83 2.37
C ASP A 11 19.32 -26.80 1.67
N GLY A 12 18.74 -25.80 1.02
CA GLY A 12 19.48 -24.68 0.42
C GLY A 12 19.94 -23.67 1.48
N VAL A 13 19.27 -22.54 1.61
CA VAL A 13 19.48 -21.60 2.69
C VAL A 13 18.59 -22.01 3.86
N SER A 14 19.21 -22.37 4.99
CA SER A 14 18.49 -22.87 6.17
C SER A 14 18.16 -21.77 7.20
N SER A 15 18.94 -20.69 7.25
CA SER A 15 18.63 -19.51 8.08
C SER A 15 19.29 -18.25 7.56
N PHE A 16 18.70 -17.09 7.89
CA PHE A 16 19.31 -15.77 7.75
C PHE A 16 19.81 -15.30 9.12
N ASN A 17 21.06 -14.84 9.17
CA ASN A 17 21.75 -14.42 10.39
C ASN A 17 22.05 -12.91 10.31
N ALA A 18 22.50 -12.32 11.42
CA ALA A 18 22.79 -10.88 11.48
C ALA A 18 23.89 -10.43 10.50
N ASP A 19 24.81 -11.31 10.16
CA ASP A 19 26.00 -11.04 9.34
C ASP A 19 26.19 -12.05 8.20
N GLY A 20 25.15 -12.81 7.86
CA GLY A 20 25.21 -13.81 6.79
C GLY A 20 24.00 -14.72 6.72
N PHE A 21 24.20 -15.92 6.20
CA PHE A 21 23.18 -16.97 6.12
C PHE A 21 23.82 -18.35 6.26
N THR A 22 23.02 -19.32 6.70
CA THR A 22 23.48 -20.70 6.83
C THR A 22 23.01 -21.50 5.62
N LEU A 23 23.93 -22.22 4.99
CA LEU A 23 23.62 -23.17 3.92
C LEU A 23 23.41 -24.56 4.50
N GLY A 24 22.48 -25.29 3.92
CA GLY A 24 22.34 -26.73 4.08
C GLY A 24 23.29 -27.51 3.17
N SER A 25 22.95 -28.77 2.89
CA SER A 25 23.78 -29.69 2.10
C SER A 25 23.33 -29.82 0.64
N HIS A 26 22.40 -28.99 0.16
CA HIS A 26 21.88 -29.10 -1.19
C HIS A 26 22.92 -28.77 -2.25
N SER A 27 23.03 -29.60 -3.29
CA SER A 27 24.05 -29.49 -4.33
C SER A 27 24.01 -28.15 -5.09
N ASP A 28 22.83 -27.55 -5.29
CA ASP A 28 22.69 -26.29 -6.05
C ASP A 28 23.16 -25.06 -5.28
N SER A 29 23.37 -25.19 -3.97
CA SER A 29 23.78 -24.08 -3.12
C SER A 29 25.07 -24.31 -2.37
N ASN A 30 25.50 -25.57 -2.22
CA ASN A 30 26.66 -25.95 -1.39
C ASN A 30 27.32 -27.25 -1.88
N SER A 31 27.62 -27.35 -3.17
CA SER A 31 28.40 -28.46 -3.73
C SER A 31 29.85 -28.39 -3.29
N ASN A 32 30.43 -29.57 -3.07
CA ASN A 32 31.86 -29.67 -2.72
C ASN A 32 32.76 -29.21 -3.88
N ASN A 33 33.70 -28.30 -3.58
CA ASN A 33 34.65 -27.69 -4.51
C ASN A 33 34.03 -26.80 -5.64
N GLU A 34 32.75 -26.43 -5.54
CA GLU A 34 32.17 -25.47 -6.46
C GLU A 34 32.25 -24.04 -5.90
N THR A 35 32.29 -23.06 -6.81
CA THR A 35 32.28 -21.65 -6.45
C THR A 35 30.86 -21.10 -6.61
N ALA A 36 30.32 -20.47 -5.59
CA ALA A 36 29.02 -19.85 -5.61
C ALA A 36 29.11 -18.35 -5.35
N VAL A 37 28.17 -17.60 -5.88
CA VAL A 37 27.97 -16.17 -5.62
C VAL A 37 26.59 -15.98 -5.01
N ALA A 38 26.53 -15.27 -3.90
CA ALA A 38 25.28 -14.87 -3.26
C ALA A 38 25.12 -13.35 -3.31
N TRP A 39 23.98 -12.88 -3.78
CA TRP A 39 23.57 -11.48 -3.68
C TRP A 39 22.62 -11.31 -2.52
N GLN A 40 22.92 -10.37 -1.63
CA GLN A 40 22.17 -10.15 -0.39
C GLN A 40 21.68 -8.70 -0.34
N TRP A 41 20.42 -8.53 -0.01
CA TRP A 41 19.82 -7.21 0.18
C TRP A 41 19.05 -7.19 1.49
N ALA A 42 19.22 -6.13 2.27
CA ALA A 42 18.35 -5.85 3.39
C ALA A 42 17.00 -5.36 2.84
N ALA A 43 16.05 -6.28 2.70
CA ALA A 43 14.69 -5.95 2.31
C ALA A 43 13.89 -5.51 3.53
N GLY A 44 13.28 -4.33 3.48
CA GLY A 44 12.52 -3.75 4.58
C GLY A 44 13.35 -2.83 5.48
N GLY A 45 12.83 -2.54 6.68
CA GLY A 45 13.53 -1.75 7.70
C GLY A 45 13.14 -0.29 7.81
N ALA A 46 12.53 0.31 6.82
CA ALA A 46 11.87 1.60 6.98
C ALA A 46 10.42 1.38 7.45
N THR A 47 9.97 2.15 8.45
CA THR A 47 8.54 2.20 8.80
C THR A 47 7.78 2.73 7.60
N PRO A 48 6.80 2.00 7.06
CA PRO A 48 6.06 2.45 5.90
C PRO A 48 5.38 3.78 6.17
N SER A 49 5.56 4.74 5.28
CA SER A 49 4.86 6.03 5.35
C SER A 49 4.48 6.43 3.93
N LYS A 50 3.18 6.63 3.69
CA LYS A 50 2.70 6.96 2.36
C LYS A 50 1.54 7.94 2.41
N THR A 51 1.54 8.88 1.47
CA THR A 51 0.41 9.79 1.25
C THR A 51 -0.32 9.37 -0.02
N TYR A 52 -1.61 9.13 0.12
CA TYR A 52 -2.55 8.90 -0.97
C TYR A 52 -3.41 10.14 -1.18
N ARG A 53 -3.41 10.68 -2.38
CA ARG A 53 -4.37 11.71 -2.75
C ARG A 53 -5.70 11.04 -3.11
N VAL A 54 -6.77 11.51 -2.50
CA VAL A 54 -8.13 11.01 -2.71
C VAL A 54 -8.86 11.95 -3.66
N VAL A 55 -9.51 11.39 -4.67
CA VAL A 55 -10.42 12.10 -5.59
C VAL A 55 -11.74 11.35 -5.67
N VAL A 56 -12.80 12.04 -6.03
CA VAL A 56 -14.10 11.43 -6.36
C VAL A 56 -14.30 11.45 -7.87
N VAL A 57 -14.68 10.32 -8.41
CA VAL A 57 -14.94 10.14 -9.84
C VAL A 57 -16.32 9.54 -10.05
N SER A 58 -16.92 9.78 -11.23
CA SER A 58 -18.13 9.11 -11.66
C SER A 58 -17.77 7.77 -12.31
N ASP A 59 -18.11 6.68 -11.63
CA ASP A 59 -17.86 5.31 -12.07
C ASP A 59 -18.99 4.41 -11.52
N SER A 60 -20.08 4.31 -12.27
CA SER A 60 -21.34 3.69 -11.80
C SER A 60 -21.82 4.30 -10.48
N GLY A 61 -21.88 5.63 -10.42
CA GLY A 61 -22.07 6.46 -9.24
C GLY A 61 -20.74 7.08 -8.78
N ASN A 62 -20.79 7.88 -7.71
CA ASN A 62 -19.58 8.48 -7.16
C ASN A 62 -18.75 7.43 -6.45
N LYS A 63 -17.46 7.39 -6.77
CA LYS A 63 -16.46 6.47 -6.15
C LYS A 63 -15.20 7.21 -5.74
N TYR A 64 -14.57 6.77 -4.67
CA TYR A 64 -13.21 7.18 -4.35
C TYR A 64 -12.22 6.52 -5.29
N ARG A 65 -11.28 7.32 -5.75
CA ARG A 65 -10.08 6.87 -6.47
C ARG A 65 -8.84 7.44 -5.77
N PHE A 66 -7.82 6.63 -5.70
CA PHE A 66 -6.55 7.03 -5.08
C PHE A 66 -5.50 7.33 -6.15
N ARG A 67 -4.63 8.27 -5.82
CA ARG A 67 -3.48 8.67 -6.64
C ARG A 67 -2.25 8.79 -5.76
N ASN A 68 -1.07 8.87 -6.37
CA ASN A 68 0.14 9.25 -5.64
C ASN A 68 0.03 10.70 -5.13
N SER A 69 0.87 11.07 -4.15
CA SER A 69 0.87 12.40 -3.54
C SER A 69 1.13 13.53 -4.55
N ALA A 70 1.95 13.27 -5.58
CA ALA A 70 2.27 14.24 -6.64
C ALA A 70 1.13 14.43 -7.66
N ASN A 71 0.06 13.65 -7.60
CA ASN A 71 -1.05 13.65 -8.56
C ASN A 71 -0.62 13.41 -10.02
N THR A 72 0.44 12.65 -10.22
CA THR A 72 0.99 12.30 -11.53
C THR A 72 0.60 10.90 -11.99
N ALA A 73 0.01 10.10 -11.09
CA ALA A 73 -0.37 8.72 -11.39
C ALA A 73 -1.51 8.65 -12.38
N THR A 74 -1.39 7.72 -13.32
CA THR A 74 -2.40 7.44 -14.36
C THR A 74 -3.32 6.27 -14.01
N PHE A 75 -3.22 5.74 -12.79
CA PHE A 75 -4.06 4.65 -12.32
C PHE A 75 -5.54 5.04 -12.36
N ALA A 76 -6.37 4.23 -13.04
CA ALA A 76 -7.72 4.63 -13.43
C ALA A 76 -8.84 3.90 -12.70
N GLN A 77 -8.56 2.88 -11.89
CA GLN A 77 -9.61 2.14 -11.17
C GLN A 77 -10.04 2.90 -9.91
N SER A 78 -11.30 2.74 -9.53
CA SER A 78 -11.90 3.32 -8.33
C SER A 78 -12.38 2.23 -7.36
N ALA A 79 -12.61 2.59 -6.10
CA ALA A 79 -13.07 1.70 -5.03
C ALA A 79 -12.21 0.44 -4.86
N VAL A 80 -10.90 0.55 -5.08
CA VAL A 80 -9.96 -0.58 -5.03
C VAL A 80 -9.68 -1.03 -3.60
N THR A 81 -9.30 -2.29 -3.43
CA THR A 81 -8.74 -2.76 -2.16
C THR A 81 -7.36 -2.15 -1.94
N LEU A 82 -7.20 -1.46 -0.82
CA LEU A 82 -5.91 -0.97 -0.34
C LEU A 82 -5.22 -2.04 0.49
N GLU A 83 -3.91 -2.09 0.37
CA GLU A 83 -3.04 -2.85 1.26
C GLU A 83 -2.21 -1.88 2.08
N LEU A 84 -2.29 -2.00 3.39
CA LEU A 84 -1.62 -1.13 4.35
C LEU A 84 -0.76 -1.99 5.28
N GLN A 85 0.54 -1.79 5.27
CA GLN A 85 1.45 -2.57 6.10
C GLN A 85 1.35 -2.15 7.57
N SER A 86 1.31 -3.12 8.47
CA SER A 86 1.30 -2.90 9.92
C SER A 86 2.55 -2.13 10.37
N GLY A 87 2.40 -1.25 11.36
CA GLY A 87 3.42 -0.31 11.80
C GLY A 87 3.55 0.92 10.90
N GLY A 88 2.87 0.97 9.77
CA GLY A 88 2.90 2.08 8.83
C GLY A 88 2.01 3.26 9.20
N THR A 89 2.33 4.43 8.65
CA THR A 89 1.54 5.66 8.76
C THR A 89 1.08 6.10 7.38
N TYR A 90 -0.22 6.16 7.19
CA TYR A 90 -0.84 6.46 5.89
C TYR A 90 -1.67 7.73 5.98
N THR A 91 -1.32 8.72 5.16
CA THR A 91 -2.08 9.96 5.03
C THR A 91 -3.00 9.87 3.82
N PHE A 92 -4.28 10.10 4.02
CA PHE A 92 -5.30 10.21 2.98
C PHE A 92 -5.62 11.70 2.81
N ASP A 93 -5.01 12.31 1.80
CA ASP A 93 -5.24 13.72 1.46
C ASP A 93 -6.52 13.84 0.65
N GLN A 94 -7.51 14.47 1.24
CA GLN A 94 -8.85 14.71 0.70
C GLN A 94 -9.06 16.18 0.30
N SER A 95 -7.97 16.91 0.06
CA SER A 95 -8.02 18.33 -0.26
C SER A 95 -8.47 18.63 -1.70
N ASP A 96 -8.61 17.60 -2.54
CA ASP A 96 -9.13 17.77 -3.90
C ASP A 96 -10.57 18.31 -3.88
N SER A 97 -10.91 19.21 -4.81
CA SER A 97 -12.23 19.83 -4.88
C SER A 97 -13.35 18.82 -5.11
N THR A 98 -13.07 17.71 -5.81
CA THR A 98 -14.04 16.65 -6.05
C THR A 98 -14.50 15.94 -4.78
N VAL A 99 -13.73 16.05 -3.70
CA VAL A 99 -14.02 15.40 -2.41
C VAL A 99 -14.77 16.31 -1.44
N ALA A 100 -14.97 17.60 -1.75
CA ALA A 100 -15.45 18.62 -0.82
C ALA A 100 -16.78 18.30 -0.08
N SER A 101 -17.65 17.48 -0.66
CA SER A 101 -18.90 17.01 -0.03
C SER A 101 -18.87 15.52 0.37
N HIS A 102 -17.69 14.92 0.37
CA HIS A 102 -17.52 13.47 0.54
C HIS A 102 -16.46 13.14 1.60
N PRO A 103 -16.70 13.42 2.90
CA PRO A 103 -15.75 13.06 3.96
C PRO A 103 -15.53 11.54 3.99
N MET A 104 -14.33 11.06 3.64
CA MET A 104 -13.97 9.67 3.76
C MET A 104 -13.67 9.33 5.22
N LYS A 105 -14.08 8.16 5.67
CA LYS A 105 -13.78 7.59 6.99
C LYS A 105 -13.51 6.10 6.88
N PHE A 106 -13.15 5.48 8.01
CA PHE A 106 -12.93 4.05 8.11
C PHE A 106 -13.95 3.37 9.00
N SER A 107 -14.21 2.09 8.76
CA SER A 107 -15.07 1.21 9.56
C SER A 107 -14.57 -0.23 9.46
N THR A 108 -14.93 -1.08 10.42
CA THR A 108 -14.78 -2.55 10.32
C THR A 108 -15.93 -3.21 9.56
N THR A 109 -16.95 -2.44 9.22
CA THR A 109 -18.12 -2.91 8.45
C THR A 109 -18.06 -2.33 7.05
N SER A 110 -18.34 -3.15 6.03
CA SER A 110 -18.44 -2.70 4.65
C SER A 110 -19.45 -1.56 4.52
N ASP A 111 -19.07 -0.51 3.77
CA ASP A 111 -19.84 0.73 3.62
C ASP A 111 -20.13 1.49 4.95
N GLY A 112 -19.42 1.16 6.01
CA GLY A 112 -19.44 1.87 7.28
C GLY A 112 -20.82 1.98 7.92
N THR A 113 -21.23 3.22 8.24
CA THR A 113 -22.53 3.50 8.86
C THR A 113 -23.71 3.18 7.95
N HIS A 114 -23.53 3.20 6.63
CA HIS A 114 -24.55 2.80 5.66
C HIS A 114 -24.78 1.28 5.67
N GLY A 115 -23.75 0.51 6.01
CA GLY A 115 -23.83 -0.94 6.22
C GLY A 115 -24.22 -1.35 7.65
N GLY A 116 -24.65 -0.40 8.49
CA GLY A 116 -25.02 -0.64 9.88
C GLY A 116 -23.85 -0.70 10.87
N GLY A 117 -22.65 -0.33 10.44
CA GLY A 117 -21.48 -0.26 11.30
C GLY A 117 -21.26 1.11 11.95
N SER A 118 -20.10 1.27 12.56
CA SER A 118 -19.64 2.52 13.20
C SER A 118 -18.30 2.96 12.62
N SER A 119 -17.93 4.22 12.84
CA SER A 119 -16.60 4.72 12.48
C SER A 119 -15.51 4.01 13.28
N TYR A 120 -14.43 3.66 12.60
CA TYR A 120 -13.21 3.13 13.20
C TYR A 120 -12.24 4.29 13.48
N ASN A 121 -11.85 4.45 14.74
CA ASN A 121 -11.03 5.59 15.19
C ASN A 121 -9.69 5.16 15.83
N THR A 122 -9.42 3.87 15.98
CA THR A 122 -8.15 3.40 16.55
C THR A 122 -6.99 3.72 15.60
N GLY A 123 -6.03 4.52 16.06
CA GLY A 123 -4.91 4.99 15.25
C GLY A 123 -5.28 6.03 14.18
N VAL A 124 -6.52 6.55 14.18
CA VAL A 124 -7.00 7.55 13.23
C VAL A 124 -6.83 8.96 13.80
N THR A 125 -6.29 9.85 13.00
CA THR A 125 -6.20 11.28 13.27
C THR A 125 -6.88 12.05 12.15
N TYR A 126 -7.81 12.94 12.49
CA TYR A 126 -8.51 13.83 11.57
C TYR A 126 -7.85 15.21 11.58
N LYS A 127 -7.62 15.79 10.40
CA LYS A 127 -7.04 17.13 10.27
C LYS A 127 -7.83 17.99 9.28
N LEU A 128 -8.07 19.24 9.67
CA LEU A 128 -8.59 20.30 8.81
C LEU A 128 -7.64 21.50 8.92
N ASP A 129 -7.24 22.04 7.77
CA ASP A 129 -6.35 23.20 7.66
C ASP A 129 -5.10 23.08 8.55
N GLY A 130 -4.50 21.88 8.58
CA GLY A 130 -3.32 21.56 9.36
C GLY A 130 -3.58 21.25 10.84
N SER A 131 -4.74 21.60 11.40
CA SER A 131 -5.09 21.37 12.80
C SER A 131 -5.71 20.00 13.02
N THR A 132 -5.35 19.32 14.11
CA THR A 132 -6.02 18.09 14.56
C THR A 132 -7.38 18.43 15.15
N VAL A 133 -8.41 17.72 14.72
CA VAL A 133 -9.80 17.94 15.13
C VAL A 133 -10.46 16.63 15.55
N THR A 134 -11.59 16.71 16.26
CA THR A 134 -12.42 15.54 16.55
C THR A 134 -13.11 15.03 15.27
N GLU A 135 -13.57 13.78 15.26
CA GLU A 135 -14.36 13.24 14.15
C GLU A 135 -15.58 14.10 13.83
N SER A 136 -16.31 14.56 14.84
CA SER A 136 -17.48 15.42 14.67
C SER A 136 -17.12 16.76 14.02
N ALA A 137 -16.04 17.42 14.50
CA ALA A 137 -15.55 18.66 13.92
C ALA A 137 -15.01 18.46 12.49
N TYR A 138 -14.39 17.32 12.22
CA TYR A 138 -13.94 16.96 10.88
C TYR A 138 -15.12 16.89 9.90
N VAL A 139 -16.19 16.20 10.26
CA VAL A 139 -17.37 16.08 9.39
C VAL A 139 -18.05 17.45 9.21
N SER A 140 -18.28 18.21 10.28
CA SER A 140 -18.97 19.48 10.20
C SER A 140 -18.18 20.61 9.50
N GLY A 141 -16.86 20.60 9.64
CA GLY A 141 -15.96 21.58 9.01
C GLY A 141 -15.45 21.17 7.64
N PHE A 142 -15.71 19.94 7.20
CA PHE A 142 -15.08 19.35 6.02
C PHE A 142 -15.26 20.18 4.74
N ALA A 143 -16.49 20.59 4.45
CA ALA A 143 -16.81 21.30 3.20
C ALA A 143 -16.15 22.70 3.12
N SER A 144 -15.92 23.36 4.26
CA SER A 144 -15.36 24.70 4.33
C SER A 144 -13.82 24.72 4.42
N ALA A 145 -13.20 23.62 4.82
CA ALA A 145 -11.76 23.54 4.94
C ALA A 145 -11.06 23.47 3.57
N THR A 146 -9.89 24.09 3.47
CA THR A 146 -9.04 24.05 2.28
C THR A 146 -8.23 22.75 2.23
N THR A 147 -7.64 22.35 3.36
CA THR A 147 -6.91 21.07 3.46
C THR A 147 -7.62 20.12 4.41
N ARG A 148 -7.76 18.87 3.96
CA ARG A 148 -8.53 17.83 4.63
C ARG A 148 -7.77 16.53 4.60
N GLN A 149 -7.47 15.96 5.76
CA GLN A 149 -6.67 14.75 5.85
C GLN A 149 -7.19 13.79 6.92
N ILE A 150 -7.08 12.50 6.63
CA ILE A 150 -7.08 11.44 7.63
C ILE A 150 -5.69 10.81 7.65
N ILE A 151 -5.14 10.64 8.85
CA ILE A 151 -3.91 9.89 9.06
C ILE A 151 -4.26 8.62 9.82
N LEU A 152 -3.92 7.48 9.24
CA LEU A 152 -4.10 6.16 9.84
C LEU A 152 -2.76 5.56 10.22
N ASN A 153 -2.52 5.36 11.51
CA ASN A 153 -1.43 4.57 12.03
C ASN A 153 -1.91 3.11 12.15
N VAL A 154 -1.39 2.24 11.30
CA VAL A 154 -1.79 0.83 11.25
C VAL A 154 -1.14 0.06 12.41
N GLN A 155 -1.95 -0.30 13.41
CA GLN A 155 -1.49 -0.93 14.66
C GLN A 155 -1.75 -2.44 14.70
N ASN A 156 -2.57 -2.95 13.79
CA ASN A 156 -3.00 -4.36 13.77
C ASN A 156 -3.25 -4.84 12.33
N THR A 157 -3.80 -6.03 12.18
CA THR A 157 -4.11 -6.65 10.88
C THR A 157 -5.61 -6.75 10.60
N THR A 158 -6.42 -5.90 11.23
CA THR A 158 -7.88 -5.87 11.02
C THR A 158 -8.20 -5.34 9.63
N THR A 159 -9.07 -6.02 8.90
CA THR A 159 -9.63 -5.49 7.65
C THR A 159 -10.52 -4.31 7.95
N LEU A 160 -10.26 -3.19 7.30
CA LEU A 160 -11.08 -1.99 7.33
C LEU A 160 -11.76 -1.76 5.99
N TYR A 161 -12.77 -0.92 6.01
CA TYR A 161 -13.44 -0.40 4.84
C TYR A 161 -13.40 1.13 4.90
N TYR A 162 -12.94 1.77 3.82
CA TYR A 162 -13.10 3.22 3.68
C TYR A 162 -14.45 3.51 3.04
N TYR A 163 -15.14 4.51 3.53
CA TYR A 163 -16.50 4.85 3.11
C TYR A 163 -16.73 6.37 3.19
N CYS A 164 -17.75 6.86 2.51
CA CYS A 164 -18.18 8.26 2.62
C CYS A 164 -19.15 8.43 3.78
N HIS A 165 -18.97 9.48 4.59
CA HIS A 165 -19.88 9.76 5.71
C HIS A 165 -21.34 9.98 5.24
N TYR A 166 -21.54 10.65 4.10
CA TYR A 166 -22.87 11.05 3.64
C TYR A 166 -23.49 10.12 2.61
N HIS A 167 -22.71 9.37 1.83
CA HIS A 167 -23.19 8.63 0.66
C HIS A 167 -22.71 7.18 0.72
N SER A 168 -23.66 6.26 0.47
CA SER A 168 -23.34 4.83 0.40
C SER A 168 -22.62 4.46 -0.91
N GLY A 169 -21.93 3.32 -0.88
CA GLY A 169 -21.38 2.67 -2.05
C GLY A 169 -20.20 3.39 -2.73
N MET A 170 -19.56 4.37 -2.07
CA MET A 170 -18.44 5.12 -2.65
C MET A 170 -17.06 4.48 -2.37
N GLY A 171 -16.97 3.65 -1.36
CA GLY A 171 -15.73 3.13 -0.81
C GLY A 171 -15.36 1.73 -1.25
N GLY A 172 -14.39 1.16 -0.54
CA GLY A 172 -13.85 -0.17 -0.74
C GLY A 172 -13.14 -0.68 0.51
N GLN A 173 -12.41 -1.77 0.35
CA GLN A 173 -11.70 -2.44 1.43
C GLN A 173 -10.30 -1.85 1.65
N ALA A 174 -9.81 -1.88 2.88
CA ALA A 174 -8.44 -1.56 3.24
C ALA A 174 -7.90 -2.67 4.15
N ASP A 175 -7.09 -3.56 3.58
CA ASP A 175 -6.47 -4.67 4.29
C ASP A 175 -5.22 -4.20 5.01
N GLN A 176 -5.21 -4.39 6.33
CA GLN A 176 -4.04 -4.18 7.15
C GLN A 176 -3.26 -5.48 7.20
N ASN A 177 -2.06 -5.52 6.63
CA ASN A 177 -1.23 -6.72 6.58
C ASN A 177 0.00 -6.63 7.47
N ALA A 178 0.45 -7.78 8.00
CA ALA A 178 1.61 -7.83 8.88
C ALA A 178 2.96 -7.92 8.15
N THR A 179 2.98 -8.28 6.86
CA THR A 179 4.19 -8.88 6.30
C THR A 179 4.74 -8.26 5.04
N PHE A 180 3.97 -7.63 4.18
CA PHE A 180 4.52 -7.21 2.89
C PHE A 180 3.83 -6.01 2.25
N GLY A 181 4.50 -4.87 2.37
CA GLY A 181 4.30 -3.71 1.51
C GLY A 181 2.93 -3.04 1.57
N GLN A 182 2.88 -1.91 0.96
CA GLN A 182 1.68 -1.09 0.83
C GLN A 182 1.31 -0.88 -0.64
N THR A 183 0.04 -0.56 -0.89
CA THR A 183 -0.45 -0.21 -2.21
C THR A 183 0.35 0.94 -2.82
N ASN A 184 0.73 0.79 -4.08
CA ASN A 184 1.42 1.80 -4.85
C ASN A 184 0.60 2.17 -6.09
N PHE A 185 0.32 3.46 -6.26
CA PHE A 185 -0.43 4.03 -7.37
C PHE A 185 0.45 4.70 -8.44
N ASP A 186 1.78 4.54 -8.36
CA ASP A 186 2.70 5.05 -9.39
C ASP A 186 2.67 4.13 -10.61
N GLY A 187 1.78 4.40 -11.55
CA GLY A 187 1.63 3.62 -12.77
C GLY A 187 0.19 3.31 -13.13
N THR A 188 0.00 2.49 -14.14
CA THR A 188 -1.33 2.05 -14.63
C THR A 188 -1.76 0.72 -14.04
N ILE A 189 -0.81 -0.07 -13.52
CA ILE A 189 -1.05 -1.38 -12.90
C ILE A 189 -0.94 -1.22 -11.39
N LEU A 190 -1.99 -1.62 -10.66
CA LEU A 190 -1.96 -1.62 -9.21
C LEU A 190 -0.89 -2.57 -8.69
N SER A 191 -0.03 -2.08 -7.83
CA SER A 191 1.04 -2.87 -7.22
C SER A 191 1.07 -2.71 -5.71
N ARG A 192 1.80 -3.62 -5.07
CA ARG A 192 2.22 -3.50 -3.67
C ARG A 192 3.73 -3.37 -3.66
N SER A 193 4.25 -2.39 -2.96
CA SER A 193 5.68 -2.17 -2.84
C SER A 193 6.13 -2.15 -1.38
N SER A 194 7.31 -2.71 -1.16
CA SER A 194 8.08 -2.54 0.07
C SER A 194 9.41 -1.94 -0.35
N GLU A 195 9.51 -0.64 -0.22
CA GLU A 195 10.66 0.14 -0.64
C GLU A 195 11.52 0.60 0.53
N ASN A 196 12.82 0.59 0.34
CA ASN A 196 13.80 1.28 1.18
C ASN A 196 14.61 2.23 0.30
N THR A 197 14.20 3.50 0.29
CA THR A 197 14.84 4.53 -0.56
C THR A 197 16.27 4.84 -0.14
N THR A 198 16.63 4.60 1.12
CA THR A 198 18.00 4.80 1.64
C THR A 198 18.95 3.73 1.10
N SER A 199 18.53 2.47 1.06
CA SER A 199 19.33 1.38 0.50
C SER A 199 19.19 1.25 -1.02
N GLY A 200 18.24 1.98 -1.63
CA GLY A 200 17.97 1.89 -3.06
C GLY A 200 17.36 0.55 -3.49
N PHE A 201 16.63 -0.12 -2.59
CA PHE A 201 16.06 -1.43 -2.85
C PHE A 201 14.54 -1.44 -2.69
N SER A 202 13.85 -2.13 -3.60
CA SER A 202 12.40 -2.29 -3.55
C SER A 202 11.98 -3.69 -4.00
N ILE A 203 11.02 -4.26 -3.30
CA ILE A 203 10.31 -5.45 -3.72
C ILE A 203 8.92 -5.02 -4.17
N VAL A 204 8.53 -5.41 -5.38
CA VAL A 204 7.23 -5.06 -5.94
C VAL A 204 6.47 -6.31 -6.33
N ARG A 205 5.22 -6.38 -5.94
CA ARG A 205 4.28 -7.45 -6.30
C ARG A 205 3.10 -6.85 -7.05
N HIS A 206 2.71 -7.47 -8.16
CA HIS A 206 1.55 -7.07 -8.95
C HIS A 206 0.87 -8.29 -9.57
N THR A 207 -0.34 -8.10 -10.05
CA THR A 207 -1.03 -9.08 -10.90
C THR A 207 -0.95 -8.60 -12.35
N GLY A 208 -0.53 -9.48 -13.25
CA GLY A 208 -0.46 -9.18 -14.67
C GLY A 208 -1.85 -8.87 -15.26
N THR A 209 -1.91 -7.92 -16.18
CA THR A 209 -3.17 -7.49 -16.84
C THR A 209 -3.31 -8.03 -18.26
N GLY A 210 -2.27 -8.70 -18.80
CA GLY A 210 -2.22 -9.14 -20.20
C GLY A 210 -2.01 -7.99 -21.20
N SER A 211 -1.87 -6.76 -20.74
CA SER A 211 -1.67 -5.56 -21.56
C SER A 211 -0.44 -4.77 -21.11
N ALA A 212 0.12 -3.97 -22.01
CA ALA A 212 1.22 -3.08 -21.65
C ALA A 212 0.79 -2.09 -20.54
N GLY A 213 1.69 -1.84 -19.59
CA GLY A 213 1.43 -0.94 -18.49
C GLY A 213 2.68 -0.61 -17.67
N ASN A 214 2.55 0.31 -16.75
CA ASN A 214 3.61 0.75 -15.85
C ASN A 214 3.32 0.31 -14.43
N ILE A 215 4.38 -0.03 -13.69
CA ILE A 215 4.34 -0.46 -12.29
C ILE A 215 5.22 0.46 -11.48
N GLY A 216 4.69 1.00 -10.39
CA GLY A 216 5.46 1.79 -9.45
C GLY A 216 6.37 0.93 -8.57
N HIS A 217 7.62 1.34 -8.36
CA HIS A 217 8.56 0.67 -7.48
C HIS A 217 8.90 1.46 -6.20
N GLY A 218 8.47 2.72 -6.10
CA GLY A 218 8.56 3.53 -4.90
C GLY A 218 9.96 4.04 -4.52
N LEU A 219 11.00 3.83 -5.35
CA LEU A 219 12.37 4.22 -5.01
C LEU A 219 12.66 5.73 -5.17
N GLY A 220 11.84 6.45 -5.95
CA GLY A 220 12.08 7.87 -6.25
C GLY A 220 13.26 8.12 -7.20
N ALA A 221 13.95 7.08 -7.68
CA ALA A 221 15.07 7.12 -8.60
C ALA A 221 15.02 5.95 -9.58
N ILE A 222 15.65 6.09 -10.73
CA ILE A 222 15.70 5.04 -11.75
C ILE A 222 16.51 3.84 -11.23
N PRO A 223 15.94 2.62 -11.15
CA PRO A 223 16.69 1.44 -10.76
C PRO A 223 17.70 1.05 -11.85
N GLN A 224 18.90 0.69 -11.44
CA GLN A 224 19.96 0.23 -12.37
C GLN A 224 19.90 -1.30 -12.60
N PHE A 225 19.17 -2.00 -11.75
CA PHE A 225 19.04 -3.45 -11.82
C PHE A 225 17.61 -3.87 -11.48
N VAL A 226 17.04 -4.76 -12.28
CA VAL A 226 15.68 -5.28 -12.08
C VAL A 226 15.71 -6.80 -12.30
N ILE A 227 15.18 -7.54 -11.31
CA ILE A 227 14.85 -8.96 -11.47
C ILE A 227 13.33 -9.07 -11.51
N SER A 228 12.79 -9.71 -12.52
CA SER A 228 11.37 -10.04 -12.61
C SER A 228 11.18 -11.55 -12.70
N LYS A 229 10.32 -12.10 -11.84
CA LYS A 229 9.96 -13.52 -11.84
C LYS A 229 8.46 -13.68 -11.80
N ASN A 230 7.92 -14.51 -12.66
CA ASN A 230 6.53 -14.96 -12.57
C ASN A 230 6.42 -16.05 -11.47
N ARG A 231 5.35 -15.98 -10.67
CA ARG A 231 5.07 -16.92 -9.57
C ARG A 231 3.83 -17.76 -9.90
#